data_e33767a8b4c920870d657a8ace210d45
#
_entry.id   e33767a8b4c920870d657a8ace210d45
#
_cell.length_a   1.000
_cell.length_b   1.000
_cell.length_c   1.000
_cell.angle_alpha   90.00
_cell.angle_beta   90.00
_cell.angle_gamma   90.00
#
_symmetry.space_group_name_H-M   'P 1'
#
loop_
_entity.id
_entity.type
_entity.pdbx_description
1 polymer ?
#
loop_
_entity_poly.entity_id
_entity_poly.type
_entity_poly.pdbx_seq_one_letter_code
_entity_poly.pdbx_strand_id
1 'polypeptide(L)'
;MNKKKRRVAVLLSATIGSAVLVLSGCSGKSDQTEKTLRVGVITYTQDDPFINGLTDELKEQLKAMENKEQMIDAGCDVLCINLVDRTAPSRIIRMARNEDIPVIFFNREPVREDLVQWEKLYYVGCDAEQSGIMQGEIAAEYINSHSEVDKNKDGKIQYVLLEGEAGHQDAISRTEYSVKTLMKNDVILEKLSYQLADWNRGQAENRMNRLISQYGKKIELVMSNNDEMALGAVEAYRTVGYAREDWPVIFGIDGLEEA
;
A
#
# COMPACT_ATOMS: atom_id res chain seq x y z
N MET A 1 -46.86 10.88 -8.36
CA MET A 1 -45.76 11.28 -9.29
C MET A 1 -44.60 10.33 -9.04
N ASN A 2 -44.46 9.30 -9.91
CA ASN A 2 -43.46 8.22 -9.71
C ASN A 2 -42.06 8.73 -10.08
N LYS A 3 -41.18 8.93 -9.09
CA LYS A 3 -39.77 9.12 -9.36
C LYS A 3 -39.15 7.77 -9.76
N LYS A 4 -38.97 7.56 -11.07
CA LYS A 4 -38.14 6.47 -11.58
C LYS A 4 -36.72 6.69 -11.08
N LYS A 5 -36.24 5.85 -10.14
CA LYS A 5 -34.82 5.76 -9.79
C LYS A 5 -34.04 5.37 -11.04
N ARG A 6 -33.30 6.33 -11.62
CA ARG A 6 -32.34 6.04 -12.68
C ARG A 6 -31.17 5.29 -12.08
N ARG A 7 -30.97 4.07 -12.52
CA ARG A 7 -29.80 3.27 -12.21
C ARG A 7 -28.61 3.87 -12.97
N VAL A 8 -27.59 4.31 -12.24
CA VAL A 8 -26.33 4.72 -12.86
C VAL A 8 -25.41 3.52 -12.84
N ALA A 9 -25.32 2.81 -13.93
CA ALA A 9 -24.24 1.85 -14.14
C ALA A 9 -23.00 2.65 -14.49
N VAL A 10 -22.03 2.70 -13.58
CA VAL A 10 -20.71 3.30 -13.86
C VAL A 10 -19.90 2.28 -14.62
N LEU A 11 -20.09 2.24 -15.95
CA LEU A 11 -19.15 1.60 -16.85
C LEU A 11 -17.95 2.54 -17.01
N LEU A 12 -16.93 2.40 -16.16
CA LEU A 12 -15.60 2.90 -16.46
C LEU A 12 -14.94 1.88 -17.38
N SER A 13 -15.04 2.09 -18.69
CA SER A 13 -14.18 1.42 -19.65
C SER A 13 -12.82 2.10 -19.65
N ALA A 14 -12.00 1.78 -18.67
CA ALA A 14 -10.56 1.85 -18.78
C ALA A 14 -10.07 0.40 -18.69
N THR A 15 -9.17 0.03 -19.55
CA THR A 15 -8.54 -1.30 -19.64
C THR A 15 -7.62 -1.63 -18.45
N ILE A 16 -8.14 -1.42 -17.24
CA ILE A 16 -7.53 -1.78 -15.98
C ILE A 16 -8.65 -2.51 -15.23
N GLY A 17 -8.47 -3.81 -14.99
CA GLY A 17 -9.47 -4.68 -14.41
C GLY A 17 -9.82 -4.29 -12.98
N SER A 18 -10.84 -3.45 -12.83
CA SER A 18 -11.42 -3.19 -11.52
C SER A 18 -12.61 -4.13 -11.31
N ALA A 19 -12.56 -4.99 -10.32
CA ALA A 19 -13.70 -5.78 -9.89
C ALA A 19 -14.55 -4.95 -8.92
N VAL A 20 -15.82 -4.78 -9.23
CA VAL A 20 -16.81 -4.22 -8.29
C VAL A 20 -17.50 -5.38 -7.59
N LEU A 21 -17.25 -5.57 -6.32
CA LEU A 21 -17.91 -6.56 -5.47
C LEU A 21 -19.07 -5.89 -4.72
N VAL A 22 -20.26 -6.39 -4.87
CA VAL A 22 -21.44 -5.97 -4.13
C VAL A 22 -21.96 -7.14 -3.30
N LEU A 23 -22.03 -6.96 -2.00
CA LEU A 23 -22.49 -7.97 -1.06
C LEU A 23 -23.96 -7.75 -0.71
N SER A 24 -24.80 -8.75 -0.93
CA SER A 24 -26.22 -8.68 -0.62
C SER A 24 -26.74 -9.98 0.01
N GLY A 25 -27.47 -9.87 1.09
CA GLY A 25 -28.08 -11.02 1.78
C GLY A 25 -29.57 -11.15 1.54
N CYS A 26 -30.10 -12.37 1.51
CA CYS A 26 -31.53 -12.67 1.41
C CYS A 26 -32.05 -13.30 2.71
N SER A 27 -33.17 -12.80 3.24
CA SER A 27 -33.85 -13.29 4.41
C SER A 27 -35.17 -13.99 4.10
N GLY A 28 -35.48 -15.07 4.78
CA GLY A 28 -36.81 -15.67 4.85
C GLY A 28 -37.71 -14.95 5.87
N LYS A 29 -38.94 -14.82 5.52
CA LYS A 29 -40.10 -14.18 6.17
C LYS A 29 -40.04 -13.89 7.66
N SER A 30 -39.87 -12.61 8.00
CA SER A 30 -40.60 -11.90 9.05
C SER A 30 -40.72 -10.43 8.62
N ASP A 31 -41.83 -9.77 8.92
CA ASP A 31 -42.28 -8.46 8.42
C ASP A 31 -41.49 -7.26 8.99
N GLN A 32 -40.17 -7.37 9.05
CA GLN A 32 -39.23 -6.25 9.13
C GLN A 32 -38.28 -6.42 7.96
N THR A 33 -38.36 -5.56 6.97
CA THR A 33 -37.40 -5.47 5.88
C THR A 33 -36.06 -5.04 6.45
N GLU A 34 -35.25 -5.99 6.90
CA GLU A 34 -33.83 -5.73 7.18
C GLU A 34 -33.17 -5.19 5.90
N LYS A 35 -32.74 -3.96 5.95
CA LYS A 35 -32.09 -3.29 4.83
C LYS A 35 -30.70 -3.90 4.68
N THR A 36 -30.53 -4.81 3.73
CA THR A 36 -29.21 -5.38 3.41
C THR A 36 -28.28 -4.31 2.94
N LEU A 37 -27.12 -4.17 3.60
CA LEU A 37 -26.06 -3.25 3.21
C LEU A 37 -25.27 -3.81 2.02
N ARG A 38 -25.15 -3.02 0.95
CA ARG A 38 -24.37 -3.37 -0.25
C ARG A 38 -23.11 -2.50 -0.32
N VAL A 39 -21.96 -3.14 -0.19
CA VAL A 39 -20.65 -2.48 -0.21
C VAL A 39 -20.00 -2.67 -1.57
N GLY A 40 -19.71 -1.58 -2.27
CA GLY A 40 -18.91 -1.60 -3.49
C GLY A 40 -17.44 -1.40 -3.15
N VAL A 41 -16.56 -2.31 -3.60
CA VAL A 41 -15.11 -2.20 -3.40
C VAL A 41 -14.42 -2.01 -4.74
N ILE A 42 -13.60 -0.98 -4.85
CA ILE A 42 -12.81 -0.66 -6.04
C ILE A 42 -11.34 -0.58 -5.63
N THR A 43 -10.49 -1.36 -6.30
CA THR A 43 -9.03 -1.35 -6.09
C THR A 43 -8.31 -0.79 -7.31
N TYR A 44 -7.15 -0.20 -7.11
CA TYR A 44 -6.32 0.35 -8.18
C TYR A 44 -5.63 -0.77 -9.00
N THR A 45 -5.41 -1.93 -8.40
CA THR A 45 -4.81 -3.11 -9.03
C THR A 45 -5.35 -4.39 -8.39
N GLN A 46 -5.16 -5.51 -9.07
CA GLN A 46 -5.46 -6.86 -8.56
C GLN A 46 -4.19 -7.68 -8.29
N ASP A 47 -3.03 -7.14 -8.63
CA ASP A 47 -1.75 -7.84 -8.57
C ASP A 47 -0.91 -7.45 -7.33
N ASP A 48 -1.45 -6.62 -6.43
CA ASP A 48 -0.78 -6.19 -5.21
C ASP A 48 -1.22 -7.10 -4.04
N PRO A 49 -0.31 -7.94 -3.47
CA PRO A 49 -0.64 -8.85 -2.39
C PRO A 49 -1.16 -8.14 -1.13
N PHE A 50 -0.64 -6.95 -0.80
CA PHE A 50 -1.09 -6.18 0.35
C PHE A 50 -2.54 -5.69 0.15
N ILE A 51 -2.86 -5.13 -1.02
CA ILE A 51 -4.24 -4.69 -1.35
C ILE A 51 -5.20 -5.88 -1.40
N ASN A 52 -4.76 -7.02 -1.91
CA ASN A 52 -5.56 -8.25 -1.91
C ASN A 52 -5.84 -8.73 -0.48
N GLY A 53 -4.84 -8.73 0.40
CA GLY A 53 -5.01 -9.04 1.81
C GLY A 53 -6.03 -8.14 2.51
N LEU A 54 -5.95 -6.82 2.30
CA LEU A 54 -6.92 -5.86 2.85
C LEU A 54 -8.35 -6.12 2.35
N THR A 55 -8.50 -6.39 1.05
CA THR A 55 -9.84 -6.63 0.47
C THR A 55 -10.42 -7.97 0.88
N ASP A 56 -9.60 -8.98 1.09
CA ASP A 56 -10.05 -10.27 1.57
C ASP A 56 -10.46 -10.22 3.04
N GLU A 57 -9.69 -9.52 3.89
CA GLU A 57 -10.08 -9.26 5.28
C GLU A 57 -11.41 -8.48 5.36
N LEU A 58 -11.56 -7.43 4.54
CA LEU A 58 -12.83 -6.69 4.46
C LEU A 58 -14.00 -7.61 4.10
N LYS A 59 -13.83 -8.51 3.12
CA LYS A 59 -14.87 -9.50 2.75
C LYS A 59 -15.20 -10.43 3.90
N GLU A 60 -14.20 -10.94 4.62
CA GLU A 60 -14.43 -11.83 5.76
C GLU A 60 -15.16 -11.12 6.91
N GLN A 61 -14.77 -9.89 7.22
CA GLN A 61 -15.44 -9.09 8.24
C GLN A 61 -16.91 -8.80 7.86
N LEU A 62 -17.18 -8.46 6.62
CA LEU A 62 -18.55 -8.24 6.14
C LEU A 62 -19.39 -9.53 6.19
N LYS A 63 -18.82 -10.69 5.83
CA LYS A 63 -19.47 -11.99 5.97
C LYS A 63 -19.77 -12.34 7.44
N ALA A 64 -18.82 -12.08 8.34
CA ALA A 64 -18.98 -12.31 9.76
C ALA A 64 -20.12 -11.47 10.38
N MET A 65 -20.32 -10.25 9.90
CA MET A 65 -21.39 -9.36 10.36
C MET A 65 -22.78 -9.77 9.87
N GLU A 66 -22.89 -10.35 8.68
CA GLU A 66 -24.19 -10.57 8.02
C GLU A 66 -24.60 -12.04 7.83
N ASN A 67 -23.68 -12.99 7.96
CA ASN A 67 -23.93 -14.44 7.76
C ASN A 67 -24.55 -14.79 6.38
N LYS A 68 -24.22 -14.06 5.30
CA LYS A 68 -24.90 -14.12 3.99
C LYS A 68 -23.97 -14.09 2.77
N GLU A 69 -24.38 -14.77 1.69
CA GLU A 69 -23.66 -14.96 0.43
C GLU A 69 -23.47 -13.67 -0.37
N GLN A 70 -22.36 -13.61 -1.10
CA GLN A 70 -21.97 -12.49 -1.94
C GLN A 70 -22.79 -12.43 -3.24
N MET A 71 -23.26 -11.23 -3.59
CA MET A 71 -23.78 -10.93 -4.93
C MET A 71 -23.16 -9.63 -5.45
N ILE A 72 -22.76 -9.63 -6.72
CA ILE A 72 -22.33 -8.44 -7.45
C ILE A 72 -23.57 -7.83 -8.10
N ASP A 73 -23.98 -6.65 -7.66
CA ASP A 73 -25.11 -5.93 -8.28
C ASP A 73 -24.85 -4.41 -8.28
N ALA A 74 -25.45 -3.72 -9.25
CA ALA A 74 -25.41 -2.26 -9.33
C ALA A 74 -26.39 -1.64 -8.33
N GLY A 75 -25.91 -0.82 -7.42
CA GLY A 75 -26.73 -0.13 -6.41
C GLY A 75 -26.18 -0.26 -5.02
N CYS A 76 -24.91 0.13 -4.84
CA CYS A 76 -24.22 0.11 -3.56
C CYS A 76 -24.81 1.14 -2.59
N ASP A 77 -24.81 0.81 -1.29
CA ASP A 77 -25.18 1.71 -0.20
C ASP A 77 -23.95 2.45 0.34
N VAL A 78 -22.73 1.94 0.10
CA VAL A 78 -21.43 2.54 0.42
C VAL A 78 -20.37 2.12 -0.60
N LEU A 79 -19.39 2.97 -0.85
CA LEU A 79 -18.24 2.70 -1.72
C LEU A 79 -16.95 2.69 -0.90
N CYS A 80 -16.17 1.61 -1.01
CA CYS A 80 -14.79 1.54 -0.52
C CYS A 80 -13.85 1.65 -1.72
N ILE A 81 -12.98 2.67 -1.75
CA ILE A 81 -12.21 3.00 -2.95
C ILE A 81 -10.73 3.18 -2.61
N ASN A 82 -9.89 2.37 -3.26
CA ASN A 82 -8.47 2.64 -3.37
C ASN A 82 -8.21 3.37 -4.69
N LEU A 83 -7.78 4.62 -4.60
CA LEU A 83 -7.59 5.49 -5.76
C LEU A 83 -6.40 5.04 -6.62
N VAL A 84 -6.53 5.17 -7.95
CA VAL A 84 -5.38 5.09 -8.86
C VAL A 84 -4.52 6.34 -8.71
N ASP A 85 -5.15 7.52 -8.70
CA ASP A 85 -4.51 8.81 -8.51
C ASP A 85 -5.17 9.56 -7.35
N ARG A 86 -4.41 9.80 -6.29
CA ARG A 86 -4.88 10.47 -5.07
C ARG A 86 -5.30 11.92 -5.28
N THR A 87 -4.87 12.53 -6.38
CA THR A 87 -5.15 13.94 -6.70
C THR A 87 -6.38 14.13 -7.59
N ALA A 88 -7.03 13.04 -8.02
CA ALA A 88 -8.15 13.08 -8.96
C ALA A 88 -9.46 12.42 -8.47
N PRO A 89 -9.84 12.49 -7.17
CA PRO A 89 -11.07 11.86 -6.66
C PRO A 89 -12.34 12.67 -7.01
N SER A 90 -12.22 13.92 -7.45
CA SER A 90 -13.35 14.86 -7.57
C SER A 90 -14.51 14.36 -8.40
N ARG A 91 -14.27 13.55 -9.45
CA ARG A 91 -15.34 12.95 -10.27
C ARG A 91 -16.14 11.93 -9.46
N ILE A 92 -15.42 11.06 -8.73
CA ILE A 92 -16.01 10.02 -7.88
C ILE A 92 -16.85 10.67 -6.78
N ILE A 93 -16.28 11.68 -6.11
CA ILE A 93 -16.95 12.45 -5.04
C ILE A 93 -18.27 13.05 -5.55
N ARG A 94 -18.25 13.72 -6.71
CA ARG A 94 -19.47 14.30 -7.29
C ARG A 94 -20.53 13.25 -7.62
N MET A 95 -20.13 12.11 -8.18
CA MET A 95 -21.07 11.02 -8.53
C MET A 95 -21.69 10.42 -7.29
N ALA A 96 -20.88 10.09 -6.28
CA ALA A 96 -21.35 9.54 -5.01
C ALA A 96 -22.28 10.52 -4.27
N ARG A 97 -21.92 11.81 -4.22
CA ARG A 97 -22.73 12.86 -3.62
C ARG A 97 -24.09 13.02 -4.29
N ASN A 98 -24.15 12.94 -5.63
CA ASN A 98 -25.42 13.06 -6.36
C ASN A 98 -26.40 11.93 -6.04
N GLU A 99 -25.88 10.74 -5.73
CA GLU A 99 -26.68 9.56 -5.36
C GLU A 99 -26.77 9.38 -3.82
N ASP A 100 -26.18 10.30 -3.06
CA ASP A 100 -26.10 10.28 -1.58
C ASP A 100 -25.41 9.02 -1.02
N ILE A 101 -24.43 8.45 -1.74
CA ILE A 101 -23.70 7.24 -1.38
C ILE A 101 -22.39 7.60 -0.66
N PRO A 102 -22.18 7.25 0.63
CA PRO A 102 -20.94 7.48 1.35
C PRO A 102 -19.75 6.83 0.66
N VAL A 103 -18.57 7.47 0.76
CA VAL A 103 -17.32 6.95 0.22
C VAL A 103 -16.28 6.81 1.33
N ILE A 104 -15.68 5.63 1.43
CA ILE A 104 -14.54 5.33 2.27
C ILE A 104 -13.34 5.15 1.33
N PHE A 105 -12.45 6.12 1.29
CA PHE A 105 -11.16 5.92 0.65
C PHE A 105 -10.26 5.09 1.56
N PHE A 106 -9.47 4.20 1.00
CA PHE A 106 -8.53 3.40 1.79
C PHE A 106 -7.17 3.28 1.10
N ASN A 107 -6.12 3.02 1.89
CA ASN A 107 -4.72 2.94 1.51
C ASN A 107 -4.19 4.26 0.90
N ARG A 108 -4.56 4.65 -0.32
CA ARG A 108 -4.13 5.91 -0.94
C ARG A 108 -4.95 7.08 -0.42
N GLU A 109 -4.35 7.90 0.42
CA GLU A 109 -4.98 9.07 1.03
C GLU A 109 -5.25 10.16 -0.02
N PRO A 110 -6.51 10.58 -0.23
CA PRO A 110 -6.81 11.77 -1.02
C PRO A 110 -6.18 13.02 -0.40
N VAL A 111 -6.00 14.08 -1.18
CA VAL A 111 -5.60 15.35 -0.60
C VAL A 111 -6.69 15.86 0.34
N ARG A 112 -6.28 16.56 1.41
CA ARG A 112 -7.19 17.00 2.47
C ARG A 112 -8.35 17.84 1.95
N GLU A 113 -8.08 18.67 0.94
CA GLU A 113 -9.07 19.53 0.29
C GLU A 113 -10.20 18.74 -0.37
N ASP A 114 -9.92 17.54 -0.83
CA ASP A 114 -10.94 16.66 -1.41
C ASP A 114 -11.79 16.00 -0.31
N LEU A 115 -11.17 15.55 0.79
CA LEU A 115 -11.89 14.91 1.90
C LEU A 115 -12.90 15.83 2.61
N VAL A 116 -12.67 17.15 2.62
CA VAL A 116 -13.57 18.11 3.26
C VAL A 116 -14.69 18.62 2.36
N GLN A 117 -14.78 18.17 1.09
CA GLN A 117 -15.80 18.64 0.14
C GLN A 117 -17.23 18.17 0.48
N TRP A 118 -17.33 17.09 1.24
CA TRP A 118 -18.60 16.49 1.62
C TRP A 118 -18.49 15.68 2.90
N GLU A 119 -19.50 15.74 3.76
CA GLU A 119 -19.52 15.10 5.09
C GLU A 119 -19.54 13.56 5.10
N LYS A 120 -19.84 12.93 3.96
CA LYS A 120 -19.87 11.47 3.84
C LYS A 120 -18.61 10.92 3.12
N LEU A 121 -17.51 11.63 3.22
CA LEU A 121 -16.20 11.17 2.76
C LEU A 121 -15.37 10.78 3.97
N TYR A 122 -14.78 9.59 3.91
CA TYR A 122 -13.96 9.01 4.97
C TYR A 122 -12.65 8.52 4.37
N TYR A 123 -11.62 8.45 5.20
CA TYR A 123 -10.36 7.81 4.83
C TYR A 123 -9.93 6.84 5.94
N VAL A 124 -9.44 5.67 5.51
CA VAL A 124 -8.84 4.65 6.36
C VAL A 124 -7.50 4.25 5.76
N GLY A 125 -6.43 4.46 6.50
CA GLY A 125 -5.07 4.13 6.07
C GLY A 125 -4.10 4.10 7.24
N CYS A 126 -2.84 3.78 6.96
CA CYS A 126 -1.77 3.84 7.95
C CYS A 126 -1.26 5.28 8.12
N ASP A 127 -0.62 5.53 9.24
CA ASP A 127 0.24 6.70 9.41
C ASP A 127 1.61 6.40 8.78
N ALA A 128 1.82 6.92 7.58
CA ALA A 128 3.02 6.66 6.81
C ALA A 128 4.30 7.29 7.43
N GLU A 129 4.14 8.41 8.14
CA GLU A 129 5.22 9.02 8.91
C GLU A 129 5.65 8.10 10.05
N GLN A 130 4.68 7.61 10.83
CA GLN A 130 4.93 6.65 11.90
C GLN A 130 5.60 5.38 11.36
N SER A 131 5.14 4.86 10.21
CA SER A 131 5.73 3.67 9.59
C SER A 131 7.21 3.88 9.24
N GLY A 132 7.54 5.03 8.65
CA GLY A 132 8.93 5.40 8.33
C GLY A 132 9.78 5.57 9.59
N ILE A 133 9.24 6.20 10.65
CA ILE A 133 9.93 6.34 11.93
C ILE A 133 10.23 4.97 12.53
N MET A 134 9.25 4.09 12.63
CA MET A 134 9.41 2.75 13.19
C MET A 134 10.45 1.93 12.41
N GLN A 135 10.42 1.95 11.08
CA GLN A 135 11.42 1.29 10.25
C GLN A 135 12.83 1.84 10.54
N GLY A 136 12.96 3.17 10.62
CA GLY A 136 14.23 3.82 10.92
C GLY A 136 14.76 3.49 12.32
N GLU A 137 13.89 3.39 13.33
CA GLU A 137 14.25 3.02 14.70
C GLU A 137 14.74 1.57 14.77
N ILE A 138 14.01 0.63 14.17
CA ILE A 138 14.41 -0.80 14.13
C ILE A 138 15.75 -0.95 13.39
N ALA A 139 15.91 -0.27 12.26
CA ALA A 139 17.16 -0.32 11.49
C ALA A 139 18.33 0.29 12.26
N ALA A 140 18.13 1.41 12.96
CA ALA A 140 19.17 2.05 13.79
C ALA A 140 19.58 1.18 14.97
N GLU A 141 18.61 0.59 15.68
CA GLU A 141 18.88 -0.34 16.78
C GLU A 141 19.71 -1.53 16.31
N TYR A 142 19.35 -2.11 15.17
CA TYR A 142 20.09 -3.21 14.58
C TYR A 142 21.52 -2.80 14.22
N ILE A 143 21.70 -1.72 13.47
CA ILE A 143 23.01 -1.22 13.02
C ILE A 143 23.90 -0.89 14.20
N ASN A 144 23.39 -0.20 15.21
CA ASN A 144 24.17 0.20 16.39
C ASN A 144 24.58 -0.99 17.28
N SER A 145 23.85 -2.11 17.20
CA SER A 145 24.18 -3.34 17.93
C SER A 145 25.02 -4.34 17.13
N HIS A 146 25.21 -4.13 15.81
CA HIS A 146 25.89 -5.05 14.90
C HIS A 146 26.94 -4.31 14.07
N SER A 147 28.13 -4.15 14.65
CA SER A 147 29.24 -3.40 14.00
C SER A 147 29.71 -4.01 12.66
N GLU A 148 29.37 -5.28 12.39
CA GLU A 148 29.66 -5.97 11.13
C GLU A 148 28.81 -5.46 9.94
N VAL A 149 27.79 -4.64 10.18
CA VAL A 149 27.00 -3.98 9.12
C VAL A 149 27.90 -3.00 8.34
N ASP A 150 28.76 -2.25 9.02
CA ASP A 150 29.83 -1.46 8.41
C ASP A 150 30.97 -2.40 7.96
N LYS A 151 30.82 -2.97 6.76
CA LYS A 151 31.73 -3.99 6.23
C LYS A 151 33.09 -3.45 5.86
N ASN A 152 33.13 -2.20 5.41
CA ASN A 152 34.38 -1.55 5.00
C ASN A 152 35.07 -0.83 6.15
N LYS A 153 34.41 -0.68 7.31
CA LYS A 153 34.88 -0.07 8.55
C LYS A 153 35.29 1.41 8.38
N ASP A 154 34.53 2.14 7.59
CA ASP A 154 34.77 3.59 7.37
C ASP A 154 33.94 4.48 8.31
N GLY A 155 33.11 3.86 9.17
CA GLY A 155 32.23 4.56 10.11
C GLY A 155 30.96 5.10 9.48
N LYS A 156 30.62 4.68 8.28
CA LYS A 156 29.40 5.04 7.57
C LYS A 156 28.68 3.78 7.10
N ILE A 157 27.39 3.90 6.85
CA ILE A 157 26.58 2.82 6.25
C ILE A 157 26.21 3.21 4.83
N GLN A 158 26.72 2.47 3.88
CA GLN A 158 26.44 2.67 2.46
C GLN A 158 25.09 2.04 2.11
N TYR A 159 24.10 2.90 1.82
CA TYR A 159 22.73 2.43 1.63
C TYR A 159 22.14 2.67 0.25
N VAL A 160 21.18 1.82 -0.07
CA VAL A 160 20.27 1.93 -1.21
C VAL A 160 18.85 2.10 -0.67
N LEU A 161 18.05 2.93 -1.34
CA LEU A 161 16.65 3.09 -1.03
C LEU A 161 15.80 2.65 -2.21
N LEU A 162 14.83 1.76 -1.94
CA LEU A 162 13.77 1.34 -2.87
C LEU A 162 12.48 2.05 -2.47
N GLU A 163 12.07 3.01 -3.30
CA GLU A 163 10.83 3.77 -3.11
C GLU A 163 9.69 3.16 -3.91
N GLY A 164 8.48 3.29 -3.38
CA GLY A 164 7.25 2.91 -4.04
C GLY A 164 6.97 3.77 -5.28
N GLU A 165 5.69 4.02 -5.53
CA GLU A 165 5.26 4.79 -6.70
C GLU A 165 5.49 6.29 -6.50
N ALA A 166 5.99 6.95 -7.54
CA ALA A 166 6.22 8.38 -7.51
C ALA A 166 4.94 9.17 -7.20
N GLY A 167 5.02 10.08 -6.23
CA GLY A 167 3.88 10.90 -5.80
C GLY A 167 2.90 10.20 -4.83
N HIS A 168 3.13 8.95 -4.50
CA HIS A 168 2.38 8.27 -3.45
C HIS A 168 2.78 8.82 -2.07
N GLN A 169 1.78 9.21 -1.26
CA GLN A 169 2.04 9.82 0.06
C GLN A 169 2.90 8.92 0.96
N ASP A 170 2.57 7.63 1.00
CA ASP A 170 3.31 6.68 1.83
C ASP A 170 4.76 6.52 1.36
N ALA A 171 5.01 6.48 0.04
CA ALA A 171 6.35 6.37 -0.50
C ALA A 171 7.22 7.56 -0.05
N ILE A 172 6.70 8.77 -0.20
CA ILE A 172 7.39 10.00 0.20
C ILE A 172 7.67 10.00 1.70
N SER A 173 6.65 9.75 2.53
CA SER A 173 6.78 9.80 3.99
C SER A 173 7.70 8.69 4.51
N ARG A 174 7.51 7.45 4.08
CA ARG A 174 8.36 6.31 4.50
C ARG A 174 9.82 6.55 4.12
N THR A 175 10.09 7.05 2.91
CA THR A 175 11.44 7.41 2.45
C THR A 175 12.07 8.49 3.32
N GLU A 176 11.36 9.58 3.57
CA GLU A 176 11.88 10.71 4.30
C GLU A 176 12.13 10.37 5.77
N TYR A 177 11.13 9.82 6.43
CA TYR A 177 11.17 9.60 7.87
C TYR A 177 12.06 8.44 8.28
N SER A 178 12.19 7.38 7.46
CA SER A 178 13.14 6.29 7.77
C SER A 178 14.59 6.77 7.76
N VAL A 179 14.97 7.53 6.73
CA VAL A 179 16.34 8.08 6.64
C VAL A 179 16.59 9.12 7.72
N LYS A 180 15.65 10.04 7.98
CA LYS A 180 15.78 11.03 9.06
C LYS A 180 15.93 10.36 10.42
N THR A 181 15.20 9.30 10.68
CA THR A 181 15.24 8.57 11.95
C THR A 181 16.56 7.82 12.14
N LEU A 182 17.09 7.18 11.09
CA LEU A 182 18.43 6.61 11.13
C LEU A 182 19.48 7.66 11.51
N MET A 183 19.47 8.81 10.85
CA MET A 183 20.41 9.91 11.13
C MET A 183 20.24 10.47 12.55
N LYS A 184 18.99 10.57 13.05
CA LYS A 184 18.69 11.04 14.41
C LYS A 184 19.19 10.07 15.50
N ASN A 185 19.34 8.79 15.15
CA ASN A 185 19.87 7.74 16.02
C ASN A 185 21.36 7.45 15.74
N ASP A 186 22.10 8.50 15.35
CA ASP A 186 23.57 8.51 15.20
C ASP A 186 24.13 7.57 14.10
N VAL A 187 23.29 7.08 13.19
CA VAL A 187 23.77 6.31 12.02
C VAL A 187 24.27 7.29 10.95
N ILE A 188 25.55 7.24 10.63
CA ILE A 188 26.14 8.04 9.57
C ILE A 188 25.90 7.34 8.23
N LEU A 189 25.11 7.96 7.36
CA LEU A 189 24.65 7.36 6.10
C LEU A 189 25.41 7.91 4.89
N GLU A 190 25.77 7.01 3.97
CA GLU A 190 26.24 7.35 2.64
C GLU A 190 25.30 6.74 1.58
N LYS A 191 24.55 7.60 0.88
CA LYS A 191 23.60 7.15 -0.11
C LYS A 191 24.29 6.75 -1.41
N LEU A 192 24.25 5.46 -1.75
CA LEU A 192 24.74 4.94 -3.03
C LEU A 192 23.71 5.14 -4.15
N SER A 193 22.45 4.87 -3.86
CA SER A 193 21.39 4.99 -4.86
C SER A 193 20.02 5.14 -4.22
N TYR A 194 19.11 5.68 -5.03
CA TYR A 194 17.67 5.79 -4.80
C TYR A 194 16.96 5.31 -6.08
N GLN A 195 16.03 4.39 -5.94
CA GLN A 195 15.33 3.78 -7.07
C GLN A 195 13.83 3.70 -6.81
N LEU A 196 13.04 4.12 -7.79
CA LEU A 196 11.62 3.83 -7.84
C LEU A 196 11.41 2.40 -8.31
N ALA A 197 10.61 1.63 -7.58
CA ALA A 197 10.29 0.26 -7.91
C ALA A 197 8.77 -0.05 -7.79
N ASP A 198 7.95 0.99 -7.66
CA ASP A 198 6.49 1.01 -7.83
C ASP A 198 5.76 -0.10 -7.03
N TRP A 199 6.18 -0.37 -5.79
CA TRP A 199 5.64 -1.41 -4.90
C TRP A 199 5.80 -2.84 -5.44
N ASN A 200 6.57 -3.03 -6.50
CA ASN A 200 6.61 -4.26 -7.28
C ASN A 200 7.91 -5.04 -7.07
N ARG A 201 7.79 -6.32 -6.69
CA ARG A 201 8.91 -7.25 -6.42
C ARG A 201 9.85 -7.38 -7.60
N GLY A 202 9.32 -7.66 -8.79
CA GLY A 202 10.14 -7.86 -10.00
C GLY A 202 10.83 -6.58 -10.47
N GLN A 203 10.20 -5.41 -10.28
CA GLN A 203 10.88 -4.14 -10.55
C GLN A 203 12.02 -3.91 -9.56
N ALA A 204 11.80 -4.16 -8.26
CA ALA A 204 12.83 -4.04 -7.24
C ALA A 204 14.00 -5.00 -7.50
N GLU A 205 13.71 -6.27 -7.84
CA GLU A 205 14.73 -7.25 -8.24
C GLU A 205 15.57 -6.73 -9.41
N ASN A 206 14.92 -6.23 -10.47
CA ASN A 206 15.62 -5.68 -11.64
C ASN A 206 16.49 -4.46 -11.30
N ARG A 207 16.02 -3.56 -10.40
CA ARG A 207 16.82 -2.43 -9.91
C ARG A 207 18.02 -2.93 -9.12
N MET A 208 17.79 -3.84 -8.18
CA MET A 208 18.86 -4.39 -7.32
C MET A 208 19.91 -5.16 -8.11
N ASN A 209 19.54 -5.96 -9.12
CA ASN A 209 20.49 -6.62 -9.99
C ASN A 209 21.48 -5.64 -10.65
N ARG A 210 20.99 -4.47 -11.10
CA ARG A 210 21.85 -3.41 -11.64
C ARG A 210 22.74 -2.77 -10.56
N LEU A 211 22.18 -2.50 -9.38
CA LEU A 211 22.92 -1.91 -8.27
C LEU A 211 24.00 -2.85 -7.73
N ILE A 212 23.71 -4.15 -7.64
CA ILE A 212 24.70 -5.16 -7.26
C ILE A 212 25.83 -5.23 -8.29
N SER A 213 25.50 -5.14 -9.59
CA SER A 213 26.52 -5.06 -10.64
C SER A 213 27.39 -3.81 -10.55
N GLN A 214 26.83 -2.69 -10.11
CA GLN A 214 27.51 -1.40 -10.02
C GLN A 214 28.33 -1.25 -8.74
N TYR A 215 27.76 -1.62 -7.59
CA TYR A 215 28.33 -1.34 -6.28
C TYR A 215 28.86 -2.59 -5.57
N GLY A 216 28.39 -3.79 -5.97
CA GLY A 216 28.84 -5.05 -5.38
C GLY A 216 28.63 -5.10 -3.87
N LYS A 217 29.66 -5.50 -3.16
CA LYS A 217 29.65 -5.62 -1.68
C LYS A 217 29.70 -4.29 -0.93
N LYS A 218 29.73 -3.15 -1.65
CA LYS A 218 29.63 -1.83 -1.01
C LYS A 218 28.23 -1.50 -0.49
N ILE A 219 27.20 -2.24 -0.92
CA ILE A 219 25.86 -2.07 -0.38
C ILE A 219 25.80 -2.76 0.98
N GLU A 220 25.59 -1.99 2.03
CA GLU A 220 25.54 -2.48 3.42
C GLU A 220 24.11 -2.48 3.98
N LEU A 221 23.26 -1.60 3.43
CA LEU A 221 21.87 -1.46 3.86
C LEU A 221 20.97 -1.24 2.66
N VAL A 222 19.80 -1.91 2.66
CA VAL A 222 18.68 -1.63 1.76
C VAL A 222 17.48 -1.23 2.60
N MET A 223 17.02 0.01 2.41
CA MET A 223 15.77 0.50 2.96
C MET A 223 14.70 0.40 1.88
N SER A 224 13.65 -0.36 2.13
CA SER A 224 12.55 -0.54 1.19
C SER A 224 11.25 0.00 1.75
N ASN A 225 10.47 0.71 0.95
CA ASN A 225 9.20 1.27 1.40
C ASN A 225 8.11 0.21 1.65
N ASN A 226 8.29 -1.02 1.11
CA ASN A 226 7.41 -2.14 1.42
C ASN A 226 8.14 -3.49 1.35
N ASP A 227 7.48 -4.56 1.79
CA ASP A 227 8.04 -5.92 1.83
C ASP A 227 8.17 -6.54 0.44
N GLU A 228 7.23 -6.28 -0.48
CA GLU A 228 7.34 -6.80 -1.85
C GLU A 228 8.64 -6.36 -2.53
N MET A 229 9.01 -5.08 -2.40
CA MET A 229 10.27 -4.60 -2.95
C MET A 229 11.48 -5.09 -2.15
N ALA A 230 11.34 -5.27 -0.82
CA ALA A 230 12.39 -5.88 0.01
C ALA A 230 12.67 -7.32 -0.41
N LEU A 231 11.62 -8.11 -0.64
CA LEU A 231 11.72 -9.47 -1.17
C LEU A 231 12.35 -9.50 -2.56
N GLY A 232 12.05 -8.53 -3.43
CA GLY A 232 12.74 -8.36 -4.71
C GLY A 232 14.24 -8.13 -4.56
N ALA A 233 14.66 -7.36 -3.54
CA ALA A 233 16.08 -7.22 -3.23
C ALA A 233 16.70 -8.54 -2.76
N VAL A 234 16.01 -9.31 -1.93
CA VAL A 234 16.42 -10.66 -1.49
C VAL A 234 16.60 -11.58 -2.69
N GLU A 235 15.67 -11.60 -3.64
CA GLU A 235 15.72 -12.41 -4.85
C GLU A 235 16.92 -12.05 -5.74
N ALA A 236 17.22 -10.76 -5.88
CA ALA A 236 18.39 -10.29 -6.62
C ALA A 236 19.71 -10.85 -6.02
N TYR A 237 19.87 -10.82 -4.69
CA TYR A 237 21.05 -11.37 -4.03
C TYR A 237 21.14 -12.89 -4.15
N ARG A 238 20.00 -13.60 -4.10
CA ARG A 238 19.94 -15.06 -4.36
C ARG A 238 20.38 -15.40 -5.77
N THR A 239 19.90 -14.63 -6.75
CA THR A 239 20.21 -14.86 -8.19
C THR A 239 21.68 -14.63 -8.49
N VAL A 240 22.29 -13.59 -7.91
CA VAL A 240 23.72 -13.30 -8.10
C VAL A 240 24.61 -14.32 -7.39
N GLY A 241 24.08 -15.03 -6.37
CA GLY A 241 24.79 -16.10 -5.68
C GLY A 241 25.87 -15.62 -4.70
N TYR A 242 25.69 -14.43 -4.13
CA TYR A 242 26.56 -13.99 -3.03
C TYR A 242 26.35 -14.86 -1.79
N ALA A 243 27.44 -15.11 -1.04
CA ALA A 243 27.35 -15.76 0.25
C ALA A 243 26.53 -14.88 1.22
N ARG A 244 25.80 -15.49 2.15
CA ARG A 244 24.85 -14.78 3.02
C ARG A 244 25.51 -13.66 3.84
N GLU A 245 26.73 -13.86 4.27
CA GLU A 245 27.58 -12.89 4.99
C GLU A 245 27.90 -11.64 4.15
N ASP A 246 27.82 -11.76 2.83
CA ASP A 246 28.06 -10.65 1.91
C ASP A 246 26.81 -9.81 1.63
N TRP A 247 25.64 -10.27 2.08
CA TRP A 247 24.39 -9.56 1.84
C TRP A 247 24.29 -8.32 2.72
N PRO A 248 23.67 -7.21 2.23
CA PRO A 248 23.30 -6.10 3.08
C PRO A 248 22.23 -6.51 4.08
N VAL A 249 22.02 -5.69 5.09
CA VAL A 249 20.80 -5.75 5.88
C VAL A 249 19.66 -5.15 5.05
N ILE A 250 18.48 -5.77 5.07
CA ILE A 250 17.34 -5.36 4.26
C ILE A 250 16.14 -5.16 5.19
N PHE A 251 15.51 -3.98 5.13
CA PHE A 251 14.31 -3.65 5.88
C PHE A 251 13.15 -3.32 4.94
N GLY A 252 11.99 -3.92 5.20
CA GLY A 252 10.72 -3.64 4.55
C GLY A 252 9.71 -2.97 5.48
N ILE A 253 8.48 -2.85 5.03
CA ILE A 253 7.29 -2.42 5.76
C ILE A 253 6.13 -3.24 5.20
N ASP A 254 5.12 -3.52 5.96
CA ASP A 254 3.80 -4.14 5.76
C ASP A 254 3.60 -5.38 6.65
N GLY A 255 4.66 -6.15 6.95
CA GLY A 255 4.58 -7.37 7.75
C GLY A 255 3.94 -8.52 6.97
N LEU A 256 4.32 -8.70 5.72
CA LEU A 256 3.91 -9.86 4.93
C LEU A 256 4.46 -11.15 5.54
N GLU A 257 3.66 -12.22 5.54
CA GLU A 257 4.06 -13.52 6.10
C GLU A 257 5.35 -14.10 5.46
N GLU A 258 5.60 -13.74 4.20
CA GLU A 258 6.76 -14.20 3.44
C GLU A 258 8.05 -13.41 3.77
N ALA A 259 7.94 -12.19 4.31
CA ALA A 259 9.08 -11.29 4.59
C ALA A 259 9.70 -11.49 6.01
#